data_911fd89284ce98c757dbf0bedde04e62
#
_entry.id   911fd89284ce98c757dbf0bedde04e62
#
_cell.length_a   1.000
_cell.length_b   1.000
_cell.length_c   1.000
_cell.angle_alpha   90.00
_cell.angle_beta   90.00
_cell.angle_gamma   90.00
#
_symmetry.space_group_name_H-M   'P 1'
#
loop_
_entity.id
_entity.type
_entity.pdbx_description
1 polymer ?
#
loop_
_entity_poly.entity_id
_entity_poly.type
_entity_poly.pdbx_seq_one_letter_code
_entity_poly.pdbx_strand_id
1 'polypeptide(L)'
;MDITQQKGLTTELHCILDFTNLGYSCLTPIDDSSKYDIVVDLGSKFIRVQCKTASWTDDTKEKAFAIHTNRQTTNTQKTTRHKYTEDEIDYFDTWFNEQGYLVSIREASGVIFTWRYEYPSSNQKQGIHIANNYKVEEVVKGIV
;
A
#
# COMPACT_ATOMS: atom_id res chain seq x y z
N MET A 1 -2.62 -7.96 -22.04
CA MET A 1 -2.36 -7.81 -20.60
C MET A 1 -3.39 -8.66 -19.85
N ASP A 2 -2.95 -9.51 -18.93
CA ASP A 2 -3.88 -10.31 -18.16
C ASP A 2 -4.55 -9.49 -17.05
N ILE A 3 -5.55 -10.09 -16.37
CA ILE A 3 -6.34 -9.37 -15.37
C ILE A 3 -5.50 -8.95 -14.15
N THR A 4 -4.51 -9.76 -13.77
CA THR A 4 -3.64 -9.45 -12.63
C THR A 4 -2.74 -8.26 -12.95
N GLN A 5 -2.15 -8.23 -14.13
CA GLN A 5 -1.34 -7.11 -14.61
C GLN A 5 -2.19 -5.84 -14.70
N GLN A 6 -3.40 -5.94 -15.19
CA GLN A 6 -4.33 -4.81 -15.30
C GLN A 6 -4.67 -4.23 -13.92
N LYS A 7 -4.98 -5.08 -12.95
CA LYS A 7 -5.26 -4.64 -11.58
C LYS A 7 -4.07 -3.95 -10.92
N GLY A 8 -2.88 -4.52 -11.10
CA GLY A 8 -1.66 -3.94 -10.54
C GLY A 8 -1.35 -2.57 -11.13
N LEU A 9 -1.43 -2.46 -12.45
CA LEU A 9 -1.19 -1.20 -13.14
C LEU A 9 -2.25 -0.14 -12.76
N THR A 10 -3.51 -0.54 -12.69
CA THR A 10 -4.61 0.35 -12.28
C THR A 10 -4.35 0.91 -10.88
N THR A 11 -3.96 0.06 -9.94
CA THR A 11 -3.62 0.48 -8.58
C THR A 11 -2.47 1.49 -8.59
N GLU A 12 -1.40 1.20 -9.30
CA GLU A 12 -0.23 2.08 -9.38
C GLU A 12 -0.58 3.45 -9.97
N LEU A 13 -1.38 3.47 -11.04
CA LEU A 13 -1.81 4.72 -11.67
C LEU A 13 -2.69 5.55 -10.73
N HIS A 14 -3.57 4.90 -9.97
CA HIS A 14 -4.38 5.61 -8.95
C HIS A 14 -3.52 6.14 -7.82
N CYS A 15 -2.50 5.40 -7.38
CA CYS A 15 -1.57 5.89 -6.37
C CYS A 15 -0.84 7.15 -6.85
N ILE A 16 -0.36 7.14 -8.10
CA ILE A 16 0.28 8.32 -8.71
C ILE A 16 -0.72 9.49 -8.78
N LEU A 17 -1.94 9.22 -9.19
CA LEU A 17 -2.98 10.25 -9.30
C LEU A 17 -3.28 10.88 -7.94
N ASP A 18 -3.36 10.10 -6.87
CA ASP A 18 -3.60 10.60 -5.53
C ASP A 18 -2.54 11.62 -5.10
N PHE A 19 -1.27 11.28 -5.25
CA PHE A 19 -0.18 12.21 -4.90
C PHE A 19 -0.15 13.42 -5.82
N THR A 20 -0.43 13.23 -7.10
CA THR A 20 -0.50 14.31 -8.08
C THR A 20 -1.61 15.30 -7.71
N ASN A 21 -2.78 14.80 -7.31
CA ASN A 21 -3.91 15.63 -6.88
C ASN A 21 -3.61 16.41 -5.59
N LEU A 22 -2.72 15.88 -4.75
CA LEU A 22 -2.24 16.59 -3.56
C LEU A 22 -1.16 17.62 -3.86
N GLY A 23 -0.72 17.72 -5.13
CA GLY A 23 0.28 18.69 -5.56
C GLY A 23 1.72 18.20 -5.50
N TYR A 24 1.95 16.90 -5.34
CA TYR A 24 3.29 16.33 -5.27
C TYR A 24 3.72 15.70 -6.60
N SER A 25 5.01 15.76 -6.89
CA SER A 25 5.58 15.11 -8.06
C SER A 25 5.90 13.65 -7.75
N CYS A 26 5.57 12.79 -8.69
CA CYS A 26 5.93 11.37 -8.62
C CYS A 26 7.01 11.05 -9.64
N LEU A 27 7.97 10.21 -9.24
CA LEU A 27 9.04 9.72 -10.09
C LEU A 27 8.93 8.20 -10.16
N THR A 28 9.19 7.64 -11.34
CA THR A 28 9.20 6.18 -11.51
C THR A 28 10.61 5.71 -11.87
N PRO A 29 11.03 4.52 -11.37
CA PRO A 29 12.33 3.98 -11.75
C PRO A 29 12.34 3.63 -13.25
N ILE A 30 13.49 3.82 -13.88
CA ILE A 30 13.68 3.46 -15.28
C ILE A 30 13.75 1.93 -15.44
N ASP A 31 14.43 1.26 -14.50
CA ASP A 31 14.53 -0.19 -14.50
C ASP A 31 13.40 -0.83 -13.67
N ASP A 32 13.21 -2.13 -13.84
CA ASP A 32 12.19 -2.90 -13.15
C ASP A 32 12.73 -3.70 -11.96
N SER A 33 13.98 -3.50 -11.59
CA SER A 33 14.62 -4.19 -10.47
C SER A 33 14.40 -3.48 -9.12
N SER A 34 13.91 -2.25 -9.13
CA SER A 34 13.65 -1.48 -7.92
C SER A 34 12.57 -2.12 -7.07
N LYS A 35 12.72 -2.00 -5.74
CA LYS A 35 11.76 -2.55 -4.78
C LYS A 35 10.54 -1.67 -4.59
N TYR A 36 10.63 -0.40 -5.00
CA TYR A 36 9.53 0.55 -4.98
C TYR A 36 9.00 0.79 -6.38
N ASP A 37 7.73 1.11 -6.49
CA ASP A 37 7.09 1.44 -7.77
C ASP A 37 7.19 2.91 -8.11
N ILE A 38 7.13 3.77 -7.08
CA ILE A 38 7.22 5.22 -7.24
C ILE A 38 8.05 5.84 -6.13
N VAL A 39 8.62 6.99 -6.42
CA VAL A 39 9.19 7.90 -5.43
C VAL A 39 8.36 9.17 -5.46
N VAL A 40 7.93 9.63 -4.30
CA VAL A 40 7.14 10.87 -4.18
C VAL A 40 8.02 11.95 -3.59
N ASP A 41 8.09 13.06 -4.31
CA ASP A 41 8.78 14.27 -3.84
C ASP A 41 7.79 15.10 -3.01
N LEU A 42 7.94 15.04 -1.68
CA LEU A 42 7.09 15.79 -0.75
C LEU A 42 7.61 17.22 -0.50
N GLY A 43 8.67 17.63 -1.20
CA GLY A 43 9.31 18.92 -1.01
C GLY A 43 10.33 18.88 0.12
N SER A 44 9.94 18.44 1.31
CA SER A 44 10.84 18.30 2.45
C SER A 44 11.69 17.04 2.38
N LYS A 45 11.20 16.01 1.72
CA LYS A 45 11.86 14.70 1.57
C LYS A 45 11.24 13.91 0.44
N PHE A 46 11.98 12.89 0.00
CA PHE A 46 11.47 11.86 -0.92
C PHE A 46 11.02 10.66 -0.11
N ILE A 47 9.92 10.04 -0.52
CA ILE A 47 9.49 8.74 0.03
C ILE A 47 9.40 7.71 -1.08
N ARG A 48 9.88 6.49 -0.78
CA ARG A 48 9.82 5.35 -1.69
C ARG A 48 8.56 4.55 -1.37
N VAL A 49 7.73 4.34 -2.37
CA VAL A 49 6.41 3.75 -2.19
C VAL A 49 6.26 2.49 -3.05
N GLN A 50 5.82 1.42 -2.42
CA GLN A 50 5.41 0.19 -3.10
C GLN A 50 3.89 0.16 -3.17
N CYS A 51 3.35 0.06 -4.38
CA CYS A 51 1.91 -0.01 -4.58
C CYS A 51 1.44 -1.47 -4.51
N LYS A 52 0.38 -1.71 -3.76
CA LYS A 52 -0.19 -3.05 -3.57
C LYS A 52 -1.69 -3.01 -3.86
N THR A 53 -2.18 -4.00 -4.58
CA THR A 53 -3.62 -4.16 -4.81
C THR A 53 -4.26 -4.76 -3.56
N ALA A 54 -5.32 -4.12 -3.08
CA ALA A 54 -6.06 -4.59 -1.91
C ALA A 54 -7.28 -5.40 -2.32
N SER A 55 -7.78 -6.20 -1.40
CA SER A 55 -9.03 -6.94 -1.55
C SER A 55 -9.79 -7.01 -0.24
N TRP A 56 -11.10 -7.23 -0.32
CA TRP A 56 -11.91 -7.50 0.86
C TRP A 56 -11.41 -8.73 1.59
N THR A 57 -11.47 -8.73 2.91
CA THR A 57 -11.24 -9.94 3.70
C THR A 57 -12.50 -10.81 3.69
N ASP A 58 -12.34 -12.13 3.53
CA ASP A 58 -13.44 -13.04 3.16
C ASP A 58 -14.59 -13.09 4.18
N ASP A 59 -14.29 -12.88 5.46
CA ASP A 59 -15.24 -13.07 6.56
C ASP A 59 -15.83 -11.75 7.09
N THR A 60 -15.49 -10.62 6.51
CA THR A 60 -15.86 -9.30 7.08
C THR A 60 -17.04 -8.62 6.40
N LYS A 61 -17.61 -9.18 5.35
CA LYS A 61 -18.77 -8.61 4.63
C LYS A 61 -18.56 -7.13 4.27
N GLU A 62 -17.43 -6.83 3.62
CA GLU A 62 -17.06 -5.47 3.19
C GLU A 62 -16.78 -4.51 4.35
N LYS A 63 -16.36 -5.03 5.49
CA LYS A 63 -15.97 -4.19 6.65
C LYS A 63 -14.47 -3.99 6.76
N ALA A 64 -13.68 -4.84 6.11
CA ALA A 64 -12.24 -4.77 6.15
C ALA A 64 -11.64 -5.18 4.81
N PHE A 65 -10.47 -4.61 4.52
CA PHE A 65 -9.71 -4.93 3.33
C PHE A 65 -8.22 -5.00 3.69
N ALA A 66 -7.46 -5.70 2.87
CA ALA A 66 -6.06 -5.97 3.20
C ALA A 66 -5.17 -5.99 1.96
N ILE A 67 -3.88 -5.78 2.20
CA ILE A 67 -2.82 -5.99 1.22
C ILE A 67 -1.87 -7.06 1.74
N HIS A 68 -1.22 -7.78 0.83
CA HIS A 68 -0.08 -8.61 1.16
C HIS A 68 1.17 -7.73 1.17
N THR A 69 1.89 -7.73 2.29
CA THR A 69 3.04 -6.86 2.51
C THR A 69 4.37 -7.57 2.24
N ASN A 70 4.31 -8.76 1.68
CA ASN A 70 5.48 -9.47 1.21
C ASN A 70 5.53 -9.49 -0.32
N ARG A 71 6.68 -9.86 -0.84
CA ARG A 71 6.93 -10.05 -2.26
C ARG A 71 6.99 -11.54 -2.54
N GLN A 72 6.35 -11.97 -3.62
CA GLN A 72 6.35 -13.37 -4.03
C GLN A 72 7.05 -13.50 -5.38
N THR A 73 8.03 -14.39 -5.44
CA THR A 73 8.70 -14.79 -6.69
C THR A 73 8.41 -16.26 -6.93
N THR A 74 7.85 -16.59 -8.10
CA THR A 74 7.54 -17.96 -8.50
C THR A 74 8.39 -18.34 -9.71
N ASN A 75 9.10 -19.44 -9.59
CA ASN A 75 9.76 -20.08 -10.72
C ASN A 75 9.13 -21.47 -10.97
N THR A 76 9.65 -22.23 -11.93
CA THR A 76 9.07 -23.53 -12.31
C THR A 76 9.11 -24.59 -11.20
N GLN A 77 9.86 -24.37 -10.12
CA GLN A 77 10.09 -25.36 -9.08
C GLN A 77 9.61 -24.93 -7.70
N LYS A 78 9.56 -23.63 -7.38
CA LYS A 78 9.12 -23.16 -6.07
C LYS A 78 8.69 -21.70 -6.09
N THR A 79 7.87 -21.36 -5.10
CA THR A 79 7.49 -19.99 -4.77
C THR A 79 8.29 -19.54 -3.57
N THR A 80 8.98 -18.39 -3.67
CA THR A 80 9.72 -17.79 -2.58
C THR A 80 9.06 -16.48 -2.18
N ARG A 81 8.89 -16.25 -0.88
CA ARG A 81 8.33 -15.02 -0.34
C ARG A 81 9.43 -14.20 0.32
N HIS A 82 9.45 -12.90 0.02
CA HIS A 82 10.42 -11.95 0.55
C HIS A 82 9.70 -10.80 1.24
N LYS A 83 10.16 -10.44 2.42
CA LYS A 83 9.69 -9.23 3.09
C LYS A 83 10.42 -8.02 2.53
N TYR A 84 9.71 -6.91 2.45
CA TYR A 84 10.33 -5.60 2.21
C TYR A 84 10.99 -5.11 3.48
N THR A 85 12.08 -4.35 3.35
CA THR A 85 12.80 -3.77 4.46
C THR A 85 12.77 -2.23 4.39
N GLU A 86 13.08 -1.59 5.51
CA GLU A 86 13.19 -0.13 5.59
C GLU A 86 14.26 0.43 4.66
N ASP A 87 15.25 -0.38 4.28
CA ASP A 87 16.29 0.03 3.32
C ASP A 87 15.77 0.04 1.88
N GLU A 88 14.66 -0.62 1.63
CA GLU A 88 14.10 -0.78 0.28
C GLU A 88 12.93 0.16 -0.01
N ILE A 89 12.02 0.33 0.96
CA ILE A 89 10.83 1.17 0.81
C ILE A 89 10.54 1.90 2.10
N ASP A 90 9.72 2.95 2.01
CA ASP A 90 9.27 3.72 3.17
C ASP A 90 7.81 3.47 3.49
N TYR A 91 6.98 3.28 2.45
CA TYR A 91 5.52 3.11 2.58
C TYR A 91 4.99 2.09 1.59
N PHE A 92 3.89 1.43 2.01
CA PHE A 92 2.97 0.77 1.09
C PHE A 92 1.81 1.70 0.80
N ASP A 93 1.35 1.71 -0.44
CA ASP A 93 0.19 2.46 -0.89
C ASP A 93 -0.79 1.51 -1.58
N THR A 94 -2.06 1.75 -1.40
CA THR A 94 -3.11 1.05 -2.15
C THR A 94 -4.21 2.02 -2.50
N TRP A 95 -4.93 1.72 -3.57
CA TRP A 95 -6.15 2.44 -3.93
C TRP A 95 -7.28 1.42 -3.92
N PHE A 96 -8.25 1.63 -3.03
CA PHE A 96 -9.30 0.66 -2.78
C PHE A 96 -10.61 1.39 -2.47
N ASN A 97 -11.70 0.93 -3.11
CA ASN A 97 -13.03 1.50 -2.88
C ASN A 97 -13.03 3.02 -3.01
N GLU A 98 -12.40 3.52 -4.08
CA GLU A 98 -12.33 4.94 -4.46
C GLU A 98 -11.53 5.83 -3.51
N GLN A 99 -10.61 5.24 -2.73
CA GLN A 99 -9.77 5.98 -1.80
C GLN A 99 -8.36 5.40 -1.77
N GLY A 100 -7.35 6.26 -1.68
CA GLY A 100 -5.96 5.86 -1.43
C GLY A 100 -5.66 5.76 0.05
N TYR A 101 -4.86 4.74 0.41
CA TYR A 101 -4.43 4.48 1.79
C TYR A 101 -2.93 4.24 1.81
N LEU A 102 -2.25 4.80 2.80
CA LEU A 102 -0.81 4.78 2.94
C LEU A 102 -0.44 4.26 4.33
N VAL A 103 0.51 3.32 4.40
CA VAL A 103 1.00 2.77 5.66
C VAL A 103 2.51 2.62 5.62
N SER A 104 3.20 2.97 6.72
CA SER A 104 4.65 2.85 6.79
C SER A 104 5.08 1.38 6.82
N ILE A 105 6.27 1.11 6.28
CA ILE A 105 6.88 -0.22 6.33
C ILE A 105 7.07 -0.70 7.77
N ARG A 106 7.33 0.21 8.69
CA ARG A 106 7.52 -0.11 10.11
C ARG A 106 6.24 -0.64 10.73
N GLU A 107 5.11 -0.04 10.40
CA GLU A 107 3.80 -0.47 10.91
C GLU A 107 3.32 -1.73 10.20
N ALA A 108 3.56 -1.85 8.90
CA ALA A 108 3.16 -2.98 8.09
C ALA A 108 4.27 -4.03 7.98
N SER A 109 4.83 -4.46 9.11
CA SER A 109 5.99 -5.35 9.16
C SER A 109 5.66 -6.84 9.00
N GLY A 110 4.39 -7.21 8.98
CA GLY A 110 3.96 -8.60 8.85
C GLY A 110 3.89 -9.09 7.40
N VAL A 111 2.98 -10.04 7.16
CA VAL A 111 2.72 -10.62 5.84
C VAL A 111 1.48 -10.00 5.20
N ILE A 112 0.53 -9.60 6.02
CA ILE A 112 -0.74 -8.98 5.62
C ILE A 112 -0.97 -7.78 6.51
N PHE A 113 -1.38 -6.66 5.91
CA PHE A 113 -1.86 -5.50 6.65
C PHE A 113 -3.33 -5.29 6.34
N THR A 114 -4.16 -5.19 7.40
CA THR A 114 -5.62 -5.07 7.29
C THR A 114 -6.09 -3.73 7.83
N TRP A 115 -6.94 -3.05 7.05
CA TRP A 115 -7.66 -1.86 7.48
C TRP A 115 -9.12 -2.21 7.71
N ARG A 116 -9.72 -1.60 8.72
CA ARG A 116 -11.16 -1.72 8.99
C ARG A 116 -11.83 -0.35 8.89
N TYR A 117 -13.07 -0.35 8.40
CA TYR A 117 -13.83 0.90 8.36
C TYR A 117 -14.36 1.29 9.74
N GLU A 118 -14.54 0.32 10.63
CA GLU A 118 -15.01 0.54 11.99
C GLU A 118 -14.43 -0.50 12.94
N TYR A 119 -14.49 -0.23 14.23
CA TYR A 119 -14.08 -1.21 15.24
C TYR A 119 -15.01 -2.43 15.21
N PRO A 120 -14.48 -3.65 15.48
CA PRO A 120 -15.32 -4.83 15.54
C PRO A 120 -16.33 -4.76 16.72
N SER A 121 -17.44 -5.47 16.59
CA SER A 121 -18.50 -5.51 17.62
C SER A 121 -18.02 -6.10 18.94
N SER A 122 -16.91 -6.83 18.95
CA SER A 122 -16.29 -7.39 20.16
C SER A 122 -15.62 -6.35 21.06
N ASN A 123 -15.64 -5.08 20.69
CA ASN A 123 -14.95 -3.99 21.38
C ASN A 123 -13.42 -4.11 21.42
N GLN A 124 -12.86 -5.01 20.62
CA GLN A 124 -11.42 -5.09 20.44
C GLN A 124 -10.93 -3.80 19.77
N LYS A 125 -9.92 -3.14 20.37
CA LYS A 125 -9.31 -1.93 19.78
C LYS A 125 -7.83 -2.12 19.49
N GLN A 126 -7.14 -2.93 20.29
CA GLN A 126 -5.73 -3.20 20.09
C GLN A 126 -5.50 -4.00 18.81
N GLY A 127 -4.51 -3.58 18.01
CA GLY A 127 -4.20 -4.22 16.74
C GLY A 127 -5.18 -3.91 15.61
N ILE A 128 -6.14 -3.01 15.84
CA ILE A 128 -7.12 -2.61 14.83
C ILE A 128 -6.67 -1.30 14.19
N HIS A 129 -6.63 -1.30 12.84
CA HIS A 129 -6.23 -0.15 12.05
C HIS A 129 -7.46 0.41 11.33
N ILE A 130 -7.92 1.56 11.79
CA ILE A 130 -9.12 2.21 11.22
C ILE A 130 -8.72 2.95 9.94
N ALA A 131 -9.36 2.61 8.84
CA ALA A 131 -9.01 3.08 7.50
C ALA A 131 -8.91 4.61 7.38
N ASN A 132 -9.82 5.35 8.01
CA ASN A 132 -9.81 6.82 7.95
C ASN A 132 -8.50 7.45 8.44
N ASN A 133 -7.78 6.76 9.32
CA ASN A 133 -6.50 7.26 9.84
C ASN A 133 -5.35 7.04 8.86
N TYR A 134 -5.59 6.28 7.79
CA TYR A 134 -4.57 5.90 6.81
C TYR A 134 -4.82 6.47 5.42
N LYS A 135 -5.81 7.33 5.26
CA LYS A 135 -6.02 8.01 3.98
C LYS A 135 -4.75 8.74 3.58
N VAL A 136 -4.38 8.68 2.31
CA VAL A 136 -3.11 9.26 1.82
C VAL A 136 -2.98 10.71 2.27
N GLU A 137 -4.03 11.52 2.10
CA GLU A 137 -4.03 12.93 2.48
C GLU A 137 -3.81 13.15 3.98
N GLU A 138 -4.28 12.24 4.82
CA GLU A 138 -4.10 12.33 6.28
C GLU A 138 -2.68 11.92 6.70
N VAL A 139 -2.17 10.82 6.15
CA VAL A 139 -0.83 10.33 6.49
C VAL A 139 0.24 11.32 6.04
N VAL A 140 0.11 11.88 4.84
CA VAL A 140 1.08 12.84 4.28
C VAL A 140 1.19 14.08 5.17
N LYS A 141 0.10 14.57 5.76
CA LYS A 141 0.15 15.71 6.69
C LYS A 141 1.11 15.46 7.86
N GLY A 142 1.20 14.23 8.33
CA GLY A 142 2.11 13.88 9.42
C GLY A 142 3.56 13.70 9.00
N ILE A 143 3.82 13.56 7.69
CA ILE A 143 5.18 13.38 7.15
C ILE A 143 5.84 14.72 6.83
N VAL A 144 5.08 15.65 6.26
CA VAL A 144 5.59 16.97 5.81
C VAL A 144 5.64 18.03 6.91
#